data_98484354146bcb47f30536faa02c50f3
#
_entry.id   98484354146bcb47f30536faa02c50f3
#
_cell.length_a   1.000
_cell.length_b   1.000
_cell.length_c   1.000
_cell.angle_alpha   90.00
_cell.angle_beta   90.00
_cell.angle_gamma   90.00
#
_symmetry.space_group_name_H-M   'P 1'
#
loop_
_entity.id
_entity.type
_entity.pdbx_description
1 polymer ?
#
loop_
_entity_poly.entity_id
_entity_poly.type
_entity_poly.pdbx_seq_one_letter_code
_entity_poly.pdbx_strand_id
1 'polypeptide(L)'
;MAKRNIEDDWSFKIGCIIGELISRFFIFLWNGLKASFKNRYMIVLYACLILLTGLSYFINGDVSNMVVLIFLTVFLYCVCHSIKEYPIKKRRKYFNRLFERVKLTAEDETVPYYMCETAISEFAVEVVFASLVPLSVWNAKKELLEVHTNAKIIDIKQAPDNYQQISLIIEMEPLPALVEWSDKYTDLKRDKLNIGLSYSGVVGMDLERQPHAFIAGETGSGKSNVLKCMIYQALIKKYDVILIDFKRGVSFSSFKNSVAVYYEYKDVIAVIKNMILETTRRLDKFRSAGVDNIKDYNRVTADYLPRKLIFIDELAELLKTRDKELSHVLNDSLETLTRLSRSAGVHLIMGIQRPDSTVISGQIKNNVSYRVCGRFVDKEPSRIMLGSDIASTLPNIKGRFIVKDNDFYEVQCFYFSDEINFQPIQELEKVSQTETKDVKEKQDKEPSRTTFNFDFSDFTK
;
A
#
# COMPACT_ATOMS: atom_id res chain seq x y z
N MET A 1 -36.21 24.78 -59.62
CA MET A 1 -35.11 24.34 -58.73
C MET A 1 -35.72 23.59 -57.53
N ALA A 2 -35.49 22.29 -57.47
CA ALA A 2 -36.19 21.36 -56.58
C ALA A 2 -35.81 21.56 -55.12
N LYS A 3 -36.81 21.70 -54.23
CA LYS A 3 -36.69 21.55 -52.84
C LYS A 3 -36.27 20.09 -52.59
N ARG A 4 -34.98 19.83 -52.26
CA ARG A 4 -34.53 18.56 -51.74
C ARG A 4 -35.19 18.37 -50.38
N ASN A 5 -36.00 17.34 -50.23
CA ASN A 5 -36.74 17.00 -49.03
C ASN A 5 -35.77 16.70 -47.89
N ILE A 6 -35.86 17.48 -46.84
CA ILE A 6 -35.10 17.28 -45.56
C ILE A 6 -35.52 15.96 -44.86
N GLU A 7 -36.70 15.42 -45.20
CA GLU A 7 -37.23 14.15 -44.70
C GLU A 7 -36.44 12.93 -45.20
N ASP A 8 -35.92 12.94 -46.43
CA ASP A 8 -35.15 11.83 -47.01
C ASP A 8 -33.75 11.68 -46.37
N ASP A 9 -33.19 12.75 -45.83
CA ASP A 9 -31.88 12.72 -45.16
C ASP A 9 -31.97 12.16 -43.74
N TRP A 10 -33.13 12.32 -43.08
CA TRP A 10 -33.37 11.76 -41.73
C TRP A 10 -33.65 10.25 -41.74
N SER A 11 -34.44 9.78 -42.69
CA SER A 11 -34.76 8.34 -42.85
C SER A 11 -33.50 7.56 -43.23
N PHE A 12 -32.64 8.12 -44.08
CA PHE A 12 -31.34 7.52 -44.42
C PHE A 12 -30.41 7.48 -43.22
N LYS A 13 -30.28 8.54 -42.40
CA LYS A 13 -29.48 8.56 -41.17
C LYS A 13 -29.99 7.58 -40.14
N ILE A 14 -31.30 7.49 -39.94
CA ILE A 14 -31.89 6.47 -39.03
C ILE A 14 -31.61 5.07 -39.55
N GLY A 15 -31.73 4.81 -40.83
CA GLY A 15 -31.40 3.54 -41.46
C GLY A 15 -29.93 3.13 -41.25
N CYS A 16 -29.00 4.08 -41.38
CA CYS A 16 -27.58 3.85 -41.10
C CYS A 16 -27.32 3.54 -39.60
N ILE A 17 -27.97 4.28 -38.70
CA ILE A 17 -27.83 4.02 -37.23
C ILE A 17 -28.39 2.63 -36.86
N ILE A 18 -29.57 2.29 -37.40
CA ILE A 18 -30.18 0.97 -37.17
C ILE A 18 -29.30 -0.13 -37.78
N GLY A 19 -28.78 0.05 -38.98
CA GLY A 19 -27.87 -0.90 -39.63
C GLY A 19 -26.58 -1.12 -38.84
N GLU A 20 -26.03 -0.03 -38.28
CA GLU A 20 -24.85 -0.11 -37.41
C GLU A 20 -25.17 -0.81 -36.08
N LEU A 21 -26.28 -0.55 -35.45
CA LEU A 21 -26.72 -1.24 -34.23
C LEU A 21 -26.95 -2.74 -34.48
N ILE A 22 -27.60 -3.10 -35.59
CA ILE A 22 -27.82 -4.49 -35.99
C ILE A 22 -26.48 -5.20 -36.25
N SER A 23 -25.57 -4.57 -37.00
CA SER A 23 -24.25 -5.17 -37.26
C SER A 23 -23.44 -5.34 -36.00
N ARG A 24 -23.46 -4.38 -35.08
CA ARG A 24 -22.81 -4.49 -33.76
C ARG A 24 -23.41 -5.61 -32.92
N PHE A 25 -24.72 -5.77 -32.96
CA PHE A 25 -25.42 -6.86 -32.25
C PHE A 25 -25.01 -8.24 -32.79
N PHE A 26 -24.94 -8.42 -34.12
CA PHE A 26 -24.49 -9.64 -34.73
C PHE A 26 -23.00 -9.96 -34.42
N ILE A 27 -22.11 -8.97 -34.45
CA ILE A 27 -20.70 -9.10 -34.04
C ILE A 27 -20.60 -9.52 -32.58
N PHE A 28 -21.40 -8.94 -31.72
CA PHE A 28 -21.50 -9.26 -30.30
C PHE A 28 -21.90 -10.73 -30.08
N LEU A 29 -22.96 -11.20 -30.73
CA LEU A 29 -23.42 -12.58 -30.66
C LEU A 29 -22.37 -13.56 -31.20
N TRP A 30 -21.75 -13.24 -32.35
CA TRP A 30 -20.74 -14.06 -32.98
C TRP A 30 -19.49 -14.25 -32.11
N ASN A 31 -19.04 -13.21 -31.44
CA ASN A 31 -17.90 -13.30 -30.53
C ASN A 31 -18.24 -14.14 -29.29
N GLY A 32 -19.43 -13.98 -28.73
CA GLY A 32 -19.90 -14.79 -27.61
C GLY A 32 -20.05 -16.29 -28.01
N LEU A 33 -20.57 -16.53 -29.19
CA LEU A 33 -20.69 -17.90 -29.73
C LEU A 33 -19.32 -18.56 -29.91
N LYS A 34 -18.35 -17.88 -30.52
CA LYS A 34 -16.97 -18.39 -30.63
C LYS A 34 -16.35 -18.70 -29.27
N ALA A 35 -16.60 -17.85 -28.27
CA ALA A 35 -16.09 -18.04 -26.92
C ALA A 35 -16.76 -19.24 -26.24
N SER A 36 -18.06 -19.47 -26.47
CA SER A 36 -18.76 -20.63 -25.89
C SER A 36 -18.19 -21.94 -26.35
N PHE A 37 -17.82 -22.07 -27.63
CA PHE A 37 -17.17 -23.26 -28.17
C PHE A 37 -15.71 -23.47 -27.73
N LYS A 38 -15.04 -22.45 -27.17
CA LYS A 38 -13.71 -22.58 -26.55
C LYS A 38 -13.78 -23.00 -25.07
N ASN A 39 -14.93 -22.87 -24.44
CA ASN A 39 -15.13 -23.20 -23.03
C ASN A 39 -15.51 -24.67 -22.86
N ARG A 40 -14.63 -25.47 -22.21
CA ARG A 40 -14.85 -26.90 -21.97
C ARG A 40 -16.19 -27.20 -21.28
N TYR A 41 -16.58 -26.39 -20.30
CA TYR A 41 -17.84 -26.59 -19.58
C TYR A 41 -19.07 -26.32 -20.45
N MET A 42 -18.98 -25.36 -21.37
CA MET A 42 -20.05 -25.09 -22.33
C MET A 42 -20.17 -26.20 -23.35
N ILE A 43 -19.07 -26.79 -23.81
CA ILE A 43 -19.10 -27.95 -24.74
C ILE A 43 -19.80 -29.14 -24.07
N VAL A 44 -19.46 -29.44 -22.80
CA VAL A 44 -20.10 -30.53 -22.06
C VAL A 44 -21.61 -30.22 -21.85
N LEU A 45 -21.95 -28.99 -21.50
CA LEU A 45 -23.36 -28.59 -21.35
C LEU A 45 -24.13 -28.75 -22.64
N TYR A 46 -23.59 -28.37 -23.81
CA TYR A 46 -24.21 -28.55 -25.10
C TYR A 46 -24.39 -30.01 -25.44
N ALA A 47 -23.37 -30.86 -25.18
CA ALA A 47 -23.48 -32.29 -25.37
C ALA A 47 -24.60 -32.91 -24.52
N CYS A 48 -24.72 -32.52 -23.25
CA CYS A 48 -25.82 -32.97 -22.36
C CYS A 48 -27.18 -32.50 -22.87
N LEU A 49 -27.31 -31.22 -23.30
CA LEU A 49 -28.56 -30.69 -23.83
C LEU A 49 -28.98 -31.40 -25.15
N ILE A 50 -28.04 -31.72 -26.03
CA ILE A 50 -28.32 -32.50 -27.25
C ILE A 50 -28.81 -33.90 -26.91
N LEU A 51 -28.17 -34.60 -25.95
CA LEU A 51 -28.61 -35.93 -25.49
C LEU A 51 -30.02 -35.87 -24.90
N LEU A 52 -30.31 -34.85 -24.04
CA LEU A 52 -31.65 -34.65 -23.47
C LEU A 52 -32.70 -34.35 -24.54
N THR A 53 -32.32 -33.60 -25.60
CA THR A 53 -33.18 -33.31 -26.74
C THR A 53 -33.54 -34.58 -27.49
N GLY A 54 -32.54 -35.45 -27.72
CA GLY A 54 -32.74 -36.78 -28.37
C GLY A 54 -33.65 -37.70 -27.54
N LEU A 55 -33.48 -37.68 -26.19
CA LEU A 55 -34.31 -38.48 -25.29
C LEU A 55 -35.75 -37.90 -25.24
N SER A 56 -35.95 -36.61 -25.23
CA SER A 56 -37.27 -35.96 -25.29
C SER A 56 -38.01 -36.31 -26.57
N TYR A 57 -37.29 -36.31 -27.70
CA TYR A 57 -37.89 -36.72 -28.98
C TYR A 57 -38.32 -38.18 -28.97
N PHE A 58 -37.50 -39.07 -28.41
CA PHE A 58 -37.82 -40.47 -28.33
C PHE A 58 -39.03 -40.79 -27.44
N ILE A 59 -39.19 -40.02 -26.35
CA ILE A 59 -40.30 -40.24 -25.40
C ILE A 59 -41.61 -39.56 -25.83
N ASN A 60 -41.53 -38.29 -26.26
CA ASN A 60 -42.67 -37.42 -26.44
C ASN A 60 -42.95 -37.06 -27.92
N GLY A 61 -42.06 -37.37 -28.84
CA GLY A 61 -42.17 -36.97 -30.24
C GLY A 61 -41.99 -35.48 -30.52
N ASP A 62 -41.66 -34.66 -29.49
CA ASP A 62 -41.53 -33.20 -29.57
C ASP A 62 -40.16 -32.72 -29.00
N VAL A 63 -39.55 -31.81 -29.70
CA VAL A 63 -38.22 -31.23 -29.35
C VAL A 63 -38.29 -29.71 -29.14
N SER A 64 -39.43 -29.09 -29.39
CA SER A 64 -39.55 -27.62 -29.46
C SER A 64 -39.02 -26.94 -28.21
N ASN A 65 -39.41 -27.39 -27.02
CA ASN A 65 -39.02 -26.81 -25.76
C ASN A 65 -37.51 -26.94 -25.49
N MET A 66 -36.88 -28.05 -25.87
CA MET A 66 -35.46 -28.32 -25.69
C MET A 66 -34.61 -27.45 -26.63
N VAL A 67 -35.04 -27.26 -27.88
CA VAL A 67 -34.38 -26.39 -28.85
C VAL A 67 -34.37 -24.95 -28.35
N VAL A 68 -35.53 -24.50 -27.80
CA VAL A 68 -35.62 -23.15 -27.19
C VAL A 68 -34.66 -23.02 -26.02
N LEU A 69 -34.55 -24.05 -25.16
CA LEU A 69 -33.64 -24.05 -24.01
C LEU A 69 -32.16 -23.95 -24.45
N ILE A 70 -31.75 -24.73 -25.46
CA ILE A 70 -30.40 -24.66 -26.02
C ILE A 70 -30.13 -23.23 -26.54
N PHE A 71 -31.06 -22.68 -27.33
CA PHE A 71 -30.91 -21.32 -27.86
C PHE A 71 -30.79 -20.28 -26.76
N LEU A 72 -31.62 -20.36 -25.71
CA LEU A 72 -31.61 -19.47 -24.58
C LEU A 72 -30.25 -19.55 -23.79
N THR A 73 -29.74 -20.76 -23.56
CA THR A 73 -28.45 -20.94 -22.87
C THR A 73 -27.27 -20.38 -23.66
N VAL A 74 -27.25 -20.61 -25.00
CA VAL A 74 -26.24 -20.02 -25.89
C VAL A 74 -26.33 -18.50 -25.86
N PHE A 75 -27.54 -17.96 -26.03
CA PHE A 75 -27.79 -16.51 -26.02
C PHE A 75 -27.34 -15.87 -24.70
N LEU A 76 -27.76 -16.44 -23.55
CA LEU A 76 -27.39 -15.95 -22.24
C LEU A 76 -25.87 -15.95 -22.01
N TYR A 77 -25.21 -17.04 -22.43
CA TYR A 77 -23.73 -17.11 -22.39
C TYR A 77 -23.08 -16.02 -23.26
N CYS A 78 -23.57 -15.80 -24.49
CA CYS A 78 -23.07 -14.78 -25.38
C CYS A 78 -23.20 -13.37 -24.78
N VAL A 79 -24.36 -13.09 -24.13
CA VAL A 79 -24.62 -11.83 -23.43
C VAL A 79 -23.64 -11.66 -22.26
N CYS A 80 -23.56 -12.63 -21.35
CA CYS A 80 -22.68 -12.58 -20.22
C CYS A 80 -21.20 -12.44 -20.61
N HIS A 81 -20.74 -13.19 -21.62
CA HIS A 81 -19.37 -13.08 -22.11
C HIS A 81 -19.06 -11.70 -22.69
N SER A 82 -19.97 -11.17 -23.49
CA SER A 82 -19.77 -9.88 -24.14
C SER A 82 -19.83 -8.71 -23.15
N ILE A 83 -20.67 -8.79 -22.11
CA ILE A 83 -20.68 -7.81 -21.02
C ILE A 83 -19.31 -7.77 -20.31
N LYS A 84 -18.67 -8.93 -20.07
CA LYS A 84 -17.33 -8.99 -19.48
C LYS A 84 -16.22 -8.48 -20.41
N GLU A 85 -16.30 -8.79 -21.70
CA GLU A 85 -15.27 -8.45 -22.69
C GLU A 85 -15.35 -6.99 -23.16
N TYR A 86 -16.52 -6.39 -23.14
CA TYR A 86 -16.72 -5.02 -23.66
C TYR A 86 -15.85 -3.97 -22.99
N PRO A 87 -15.80 -3.86 -21.66
CA PRO A 87 -14.94 -2.90 -20.98
C PRO A 87 -13.45 -3.14 -21.30
N ILE A 88 -13.00 -4.39 -21.33
CA ILE A 88 -11.62 -4.74 -21.66
C ILE A 88 -11.25 -4.29 -23.08
N LYS A 89 -12.13 -4.54 -24.06
CA LYS A 89 -11.91 -4.08 -25.46
C LYS A 89 -11.91 -2.57 -25.59
N LYS A 90 -12.79 -1.87 -24.85
CA LYS A 90 -12.82 -0.40 -24.78
C LYS A 90 -11.49 0.14 -24.22
N ARG A 91 -11.00 -0.46 -23.12
CA ARG A 91 -9.71 -0.10 -22.49
C ARG A 91 -8.53 -0.34 -23.43
N ARG A 92 -8.45 -1.50 -24.06
CA ARG A 92 -7.38 -1.79 -25.04
C ARG A 92 -7.34 -0.77 -26.17
N LYS A 93 -8.49 -0.44 -26.74
CA LYS A 93 -8.57 0.56 -27.81
C LYS A 93 -8.12 1.94 -27.34
N TYR A 94 -8.45 2.31 -26.09
CA TYR A 94 -8.01 3.58 -25.50
C TYR A 94 -6.50 3.62 -25.35
N PHE A 95 -5.90 2.61 -24.67
CA PHE A 95 -4.47 2.57 -24.42
C PHE A 95 -3.64 2.42 -25.69
N ASN A 96 -4.07 1.63 -26.68
CA ASN A 96 -3.39 1.55 -27.96
C ASN A 96 -3.28 2.93 -28.63
N ARG A 97 -4.37 3.68 -28.70
CA ARG A 97 -4.36 5.04 -29.24
C ARG A 97 -3.48 6.00 -28.45
N LEU A 98 -3.48 5.86 -27.10
CA LEU A 98 -2.63 6.65 -26.24
C LEU A 98 -1.15 6.37 -26.54
N PHE A 99 -0.74 5.10 -26.57
CA PHE A 99 0.64 4.72 -26.81
C PHE A 99 1.15 5.08 -28.19
N GLU A 100 0.30 4.97 -29.22
CA GLU A 100 0.60 5.47 -30.57
C GLU A 100 0.86 7.00 -30.55
N ARG A 101 0.01 7.79 -29.88
CA ARG A 101 0.16 9.25 -29.77
C ARG A 101 1.45 9.67 -29.05
N VAL A 102 1.77 9.01 -27.95
CA VAL A 102 2.99 9.33 -27.16
C VAL A 102 4.23 8.65 -27.72
N LYS A 103 4.09 7.88 -28.81
CA LYS A 103 5.17 7.07 -29.42
C LYS A 103 5.84 6.17 -28.40
N LEU A 104 5.04 5.44 -27.63
CA LEU A 104 5.50 4.39 -26.72
C LEU A 104 5.35 3.05 -27.44
N THR A 105 6.33 2.75 -28.30
CA THR A 105 6.36 1.55 -29.16
C THR A 105 7.69 0.83 -28.98
N ALA A 106 7.70 -0.47 -29.21
CA ALA A 106 8.92 -1.26 -29.33
C ALA A 106 9.56 -1.02 -30.70
N GLU A 107 10.73 -1.60 -30.95
CA GLU A 107 11.47 -1.47 -32.21
C GLU A 107 10.70 -2.01 -33.42
N ASP A 108 9.83 -2.99 -33.22
CA ASP A 108 8.94 -3.58 -34.23
C ASP A 108 7.60 -2.83 -34.36
N GLU A 109 7.52 -1.59 -33.87
CA GLU A 109 6.34 -0.72 -33.85
C GLU A 109 5.16 -1.29 -33.03
N THR A 110 5.33 -2.38 -32.28
CA THR A 110 4.27 -2.89 -31.40
C THR A 110 4.07 -1.98 -30.19
N VAL A 111 2.79 -1.74 -29.85
CA VAL A 111 2.39 -1.00 -28.66
C VAL A 111 2.18 -1.93 -27.48
N PRO A 112 2.38 -1.46 -26.22
CA PRO A 112 2.07 -2.24 -25.03
C PRO A 112 0.60 -2.70 -25.02
N TYR A 113 0.37 -3.94 -24.62
CA TYR A 113 -0.94 -4.56 -24.62
C TYR A 113 -1.57 -4.52 -23.25
N TYR A 114 -2.73 -3.88 -23.11
CA TYR A 114 -3.49 -3.84 -21.86
C TYR A 114 -3.94 -5.25 -21.44
N MET A 115 -3.63 -5.62 -20.20
CA MET A 115 -4.00 -6.91 -19.60
C MET A 115 -5.19 -6.77 -18.65
N CYS A 116 -5.02 -6.02 -17.56
CA CYS A 116 -6.03 -5.83 -16.53
C CYS A 116 -5.79 -4.55 -15.75
N GLU A 117 -6.78 -4.19 -14.95
CA GLU A 117 -6.67 -3.14 -13.92
C GLU A 117 -7.18 -3.70 -12.59
N THR A 118 -6.55 -3.28 -11.50
CA THR A 118 -6.89 -3.72 -10.14
C THR A 118 -6.79 -2.51 -9.21
N ALA A 119 -7.86 -2.21 -8.47
CA ALA A 119 -7.78 -1.22 -7.40
C ALA A 119 -6.83 -1.71 -6.31
N ILE A 120 -5.79 -0.93 -6.02
CA ILE A 120 -4.84 -1.21 -4.93
C ILE A 120 -5.40 -0.67 -3.61
N SER A 121 -6.02 0.51 -3.68
CA SER A 121 -6.64 1.21 -2.57
C SER A 121 -7.77 2.10 -3.10
N GLU A 122 -8.40 2.87 -2.23
CA GLU A 122 -9.33 3.93 -2.63
C GLU A 122 -8.63 5.08 -3.40
N PHE A 123 -7.30 5.21 -3.28
CA PHE A 123 -6.52 6.30 -3.86
C PHE A 123 -5.80 5.93 -5.15
N ALA A 124 -5.64 4.65 -5.47
CA ALA A 124 -4.84 4.22 -6.62
C ALA A 124 -5.32 2.93 -7.28
N VAL A 125 -5.12 2.87 -8.59
CA VAL A 125 -5.34 1.70 -9.44
C VAL A 125 -4.03 1.26 -10.08
N GLU A 126 -3.79 -0.04 -10.10
CA GLU A 126 -2.73 -0.66 -10.89
C GLU A 126 -3.28 -1.07 -12.24
N VAL A 127 -2.64 -0.61 -13.31
CA VAL A 127 -2.95 -1.00 -14.68
C VAL A 127 -1.77 -1.78 -15.25
N VAL A 128 -2.01 -3.03 -15.62
CA VAL A 128 -0.99 -3.97 -16.05
C VAL A 128 -0.97 -4.12 -17.57
N PHE A 129 0.22 -4.06 -18.14
CA PHE A 129 0.48 -4.19 -19.57
C PHE A 129 1.48 -5.31 -19.85
N ALA A 130 1.28 -6.05 -20.93
CA ALA A 130 2.34 -6.81 -21.59
C ALA A 130 3.06 -5.88 -22.57
N SER A 131 4.38 -5.73 -22.41
CA SER A 131 5.17 -4.73 -23.14
C SER A 131 6.54 -5.26 -23.54
N LEU A 132 6.93 -5.03 -24.77
CA LEU A 132 8.31 -5.20 -25.25
C LEU A 132 9.13 -3.91 -25.10
N VAL A 133 8.50 -2.81 -24.67
CA VAL A 133 9.17 -1.52 -24.44
C VAL A 133 9.89 -1.56 -23.09
N PRO A 134 11.21 -1.22 -23.05
CA PRO A 134 11.98 -1.23 -21.82
C PRO A 134 11.45 -0.25 -20.76
N LEU A 135 11.60 -0.60 -19.47
CA LEU A 135 11.17 0.24 -18.34
C LEU A 135 11.76 1.67 -18.39
N SER A 136 12.99 1.80 -18.85
CA SER A 136 13.65 3.13 -19.01
C SER A 136 12.88 4.05 -19.97
N VAL A 137 12.32 3.51 -21.05
CA VAL A 137 11.51 4.27 -22.01
C VAL A 137 10.17 4.66 -21.39
N TRP A 138 9.53 3.78 -20.65
CA TRP A 138 8.32 4.08 -19.90
C TRP A 138 8.55 5.25 -18.92
N ASN A 139 9.63 5.21 -18.15
CA ASN A 139 10.00 6.27 -17.22
C ASN A 139 10.30 7.60 -17.95
N ALA A 140 10.96 7.56 -19.10
CA ALA A 140 11.22 8.75 -19.91
C ALA A 140 9.92 9.37 -20.49
N LYS A 141 8.87 8.57 -20.67
CA LYS A 141 7.57 9.02 -21.18
C LYS A 141 6.55 9.31 -20.09
N LYS A 142 6.91 9.16 -18.80
CA LYS A 142 5.99 9.32 -17.66
C LYS A 142 5.22 10.64 -17.73
N GLU A 143 5.91 11.76 -17.82
CA GLU A 143 5.30 13.11 -17.88
C GLU A 143 4.33 13.25 -19.07
N LEU A 144 4.72 12.73 -20.22
CA LEU A 144 3.87 12.77 -21.42
C LEU A 144 2.61 11.92 -21.27
N LEU A 145 2.74 10.75 -20.62
CA LEU A 145 1.59 9.91 -20.28
C LEU A 145 0.64 10.62 -19.30
N GLU A 146 1.18 11.26 -18.25
CA GLU A 146 0.38 12.04 -17.28
C GLU A 146 -0.41 13.15 -17.96
N VAL A 147 0.22 13.90 -18.87
CA VAL A 147 -0.45 14.97 -19.62
C VAL A 147 -1.58 14.41 -20.50
N HIS A 148 -1.33 13.32 -21.22
CA HIS A 148 -2.34 12.75 -22.13
C HIS A 148 -3.47 11.99 -21.41
N THR A 149 -3.22 11.45 -20.25
CA THR A 149 -4.23 10.77 -19.43
C THR A 149 -4.94 11.70 -18.47
N ASN A 150 -4.41 12.92 -18.28
CA ASN A 150 -4.80 13.86 -17.23
C ASN A 150 -4.84 13.19 -15.85
N ALA A 151 -3.91 12.29 -15.58
CA ALA A 151 -3.82 11.53 -14.33
C ALA A 151 -2.36 11.44 -13.87
N LYS A 152 -2.13 11.57 -12.58
CA LYS A 152 -0.79 11.43 -11.99
C LYS A 152 -0.41 9.95 -11.95
N ILE A 153 0.75 9.62 -12.49
CA ILE A 153 1.33 8.30 -12.39
C ILE A 153 2.23 8.26 -11.16
N ILE A 154 1.81 7.52 -10.14
CA ILE A 154 2.56 7.39 -8.89
C ILE A 154 3.86 6.66 -9.16
N ASP A 155 3.78 5.50 -9.82
CA ASP A 155 4.94 4.63 -10.04
C ASP A 155 4.79 3.81 -11.33
N ILE A 156 5.92 3.39 -11.89
CA ILE A 156 5.99 2.48 -13.04
C ILE A 156 6.90 1.32 -12.65
N LYS A 157 6.34 0.13 -12.56
CA LYS A 157 7.04 -1.07 -12.09
C LYS A 157 7.11 -2.14 -13.17
N GLN A 158 8.21 -2.86 -13.18
CA GLN A 158 8.37 -4.08 -13.97
C GLN A 158 8.20 -5.28 -13.03
N ALA A 159 7.48 -6.30 -13.44
CA ALA A 159 7.31 -7.50 -12.62
C ALA A 159 8.65 -8.23 -12.44
N PRO A 160 9.00 -8.67 -11.23
CA PRO A 160 10.29 -9.31 -10.96
C PRO A 160 10.45 -10.65 -11.71
N ASP A 161 9.36 -11.36 -11.92
CA ASP A 161 9.36 -12.69 -12.56
C ASP A 161 9.01 -12.65 -14.06
N ASN A 162 8.64 -11.47 -14.58
CA ASN A 162 8.26 -11.30 -15.99
C ASN A 162 8.64 -9.93 -16.53
N TYR A 163 9.79 -9.83 -17.16
CA TYR A 163 10.31 -8.58 -17.73
C TYR A 163 9.43 -7.94 -18.82
N GLN A 164 8.50 -8.68 -19.38
CA GLN A 164 7.52 -8.16 -20.35
C GLN A 164 6.25 -7.62 -19.67
N GLN A 165 6.16 -7.67 -18.34
CA GLN A 165 5.01 -7.14 -17.62
C GLN A 165 5.36 -5.83 -16.93
N ILE A 166 4.68 -4.75 -17.33
CA ILE A 166 4.81 -3.40 -16.78
C ILE A 166 3.49 -3.02 -16.10
N SER A 167 3.58 -2.50 -14.89
CA SER A 167 2.46 -1.97 -14.10
C SER A 167 2.58 -0.45 -13.97
N LEU A 168 1.52 0.28 -14.32
CA LEU A 168 1.36 1.69 -13.98
C LEU A 168 0.49 1.80 -12.73
N ILE A 169 0.99 2.46 -11.70
CA ILE A 169 0.20 2.84 -10.53
C ILE A 169 -0.30 4.26 -10.76
N ILE A 170 -1.60 4.40 -10.96
CA ILE A 170 -2.25 5.67 -11.33
C ILE A 170 -3.06 6.18 -10.14
N GLU A 171 -2.91 7.47 -9.83
CA GLU A 171 -3.71 8.15 -8.81
C GLU A 171 -5.18 8.23 -9.27
N MET A 172 -6.07 7.81 -8.38
CA MET A 172 -7.53 7.94 -8.53
C MET A 172 -8.02 9.18 -7.80
N GLU A 173 -7.59 9.30 -6.56
CA GLU A 173 -7.84 10.44 -5.69
C GLU A 173 -6.55 10.82 -4.96
N PRO A 174 -6.30 12.12 -4.74
CA PRO A 174 -5.14 12.57 -3.99
C PRO A 174 -5.22 12.07 -2.53
N LEU A 175 -4.06 11.75 -1.95
CA LEU A 175 -4.02 11.42 -0.53
C LEU A 175 -4.62 12.57 0.30
N PRO A 176 -5.50 12.29 1.27
CA PRO A 176 -6.14 13.30 2.10
C PRO A 176 -5.10 14.15 2.85
N ALA A 177 -5.42 15.41 3.13
CA ALA A 177 -4.53 16.30 3.88
C ALA A 177 -4.50 15.97 5.39
N LEU A 178 -5.52 15.28 5.90
CA LEU A 178 -5.65 14.86 7.29
C LEU A 178 -6.26 13.47 7.34
N VAL A 179 -5.64 12.58 8.12
CA VAL A 179 -6.19 11.26 8.46
C VAL A 179 -6.13 11.11 9.96
N GLU A 180 -7.28 11.12 10.61
CA GLU A 180 -7.34 10.94 12.05
C GLU A 180 -7.00 9.49 12.44
N TRP A 181 -6.29 9.35 13.54
CA TRP A 181 -6.01 8.04 14.11
C TRP A 181 -7.31 7.35 14.56
N SER A 182 -7.37 6.07 14.32
CA SER A 182 -8.43 5.20 14.84
C SER A 182 -7.84 3.82 15.14
N ASP A 183 -8.34 3.15 16.16
CA ASP A 183 -7.87 1.82 16.58
C ASP A 183 -7.98 0.74 15.50
N LYS A 184 -8.87 0.94 14.51
CA LYS A 184 -8.95 0.10 13.30
C LYS A 184 -7.61 -0.03 12.54
N TYR A 185 -6.73 0.96 12.71
CA TYR A 185 -5.39 0.95 12.10
C TYR A 185 -4.35 0.19 12.91
N THR A 186 -4.69 -0.29 14.12
CA THR A 186 -3.77 -1.12 14.92
C THR A 186 -3.78 -2.56 14.42
N ASP A 187 -2.65 -3.04 13.92
CA ASP A 187 -2.51 -4.45 13.54
C ASP A 187 -2.08 -5.28 14.77
N LEU A 188 -3.05 -5.82 15.48
CA LEU A 188 -2.79 -6.62 16.70
C LEU A 188 -2.15 -7.98 16.42
N LYS A 189 -2.23 -8.49 15.18
CA LYS A 189 -1.71 -9.82 14.81
C LYS A 189 -0.24 -9.81 14.42
N ARG A 190 0.28 -8.67 14.00
CA ARG A 190 1.65 -8.51 13.52
C ARG A 190 2.43 -7.55 14.40
N ASP A 191 3.73 -7.75 14.49
CA ASP A 191 4.67 -6.82 15.15
C ASP A 191 4.89 -5.57 14.26
N LYS A 192 3.79 -4.88 13.91
CA LYS A 192 3.78 -3.72 13.02
C LYS A 192 3.21 -2.49 13.73
N LEU A 193 3.86 -1.36 13.55
CA LEU A 193 3.40 -0.04 14.01
C LEU A 193 3.01 0.79 12.78
N ASN A 194 1.72 0.97 12.57
CA ASN A 194 1.20 1.71 11.43
C ASN A 194 1.34 3.22 11.65
N ILE A 195 1.72 3.95 10.61
CA ILE A 195 2.00 5.38 10.69
C ILE A 195 1.11 6.25 9.82
N GLY A 196 0.46 5.69 8.78
CA GLY A 196 -0.36 6.48 7.88
C GLY A 196 -0.91 5.70 6.69
N LEU A 197 -1.48 6.45 5.75
CA LEU A 197 -2.00 5.95 4.48
C LEU A 197 -1.11 6.38 3.33
N SER A 198 -0.82 5.45 2.43
CA SER A 198 -0.20 5.68 1.13
C SER A 198 -1.17 5.34 0.01
N TYR A 199 -0.77 5.54 -1.22
CA TYR A 199 -1.51 5.05 -2.40
C TYR A 199 -1.67 3.53 -2.43
N SER A 200 -0.85 2.79 -1.69
CA SER A 200 -0.95 1.32 -1.55
C SER A 200 -1.70 0.87 -0.29
N GLY A 201 -2.35 1.81 0.42
CA GLY A 201 -3.07 1.54 1.67
C GLY A 201 -2.26 1.85 2.92
N VAL A 202 -2.52 1.12 4.03
CA VAL A 202 -1.91 1.40 5.34
C VAL A 202 -0.43 1.03 5.36
N VAL A 203 0.41 2.00 5.71
CA VAL A 203 1.87 1.85 5.83
C VAL A 203 2.30 1.90 7.29
N GLY A 204 3.28 1.08 7.64
CA GLY A 204 3.86 1.04 8.98
C GLY A 204 5.17 0.29 9.04
N MET A 205 5.87 0.44 10.15
CA MET A 205 7.12 -0.22 10.46
C MET A 205 6.87 -1.66 10.94
N ASP A 206 7.47 -2.62 10.30
CA ASP A 206 7.48 -4.03 10.72
C ASP A 206 8.72 -4.28 11.58
N LEU A 207 8.53 -4.50 12.88
CA LEU A 207 9.62 -4.64 13.86
C LEU A 207 10.49 -5.90 13.66
N GLU A 208 9.99 -6.92 12.96
CA GLU A 208 10.79 -8.10 12.61
C GLU A 208 11.76 -7.80 11.47
N ARG A 209 11.31 -7.04 10.48
CA ARG A 209 12.06 -6.72 9.27
C ARG A 209 12.92 -5.47 9.45
N GLN A 210 12.37 -4.46 10.11
CA GLN A 210 12.96 -3.14 10.31
C GLN A 210 13.05 -2.84 11.81
N PRO A 211 14.17 -3.19 12.44
CA PRO A 211 14.27 -3.11 13.90
C PRO A 211 14.33 -1.68 14.43
N HIS A 212 14.81 -0.73 13.64
CA HIS A 212 15.03 0.65 14.05
C HIS A 212 14.47 1.62 13.01
N ALA A 213 14.06 2.81 13.46
CA ALA A 213 13.51 3.85 12.61
C ALA A 213 14.12 5.22 12.88
N PHE A 214 14.24 6.00 11.80
CA PHE A 214 14.39 7.46 11.87
C PHE A 214 13.09 8.13 11.45
N ILE A 215 12.64 9.11 12.25
CA ILE A 215 11.50 9.97 11.94
C ILE A 215 12.02 11.40 11.84
N ALA A 216 12.27 11.87 10.61
CA ALA A 216 12.84 13.19 10.36
C ALA A 216 11.79 14.18 9.86
N GLY A 217 11.93 15.45 10.21
CA GLY A 217 11.08 16.52 9.71
C GLY A 217 11.25 17.82 10.48
N GLU A 218 11.06 18.94 9.76
CA GLU A 218 11.11 20.28 10.34
C GLU A 218 10.08 20.47 11.46
N THR A 219 10.28 21.48 12.28
CA THR A 219 9.30 21.88 13.30
C THR A 219 7.94 22.13 12.65
N GLY A 220 6.90 21.51 13.18
CA GLY A 220 5.54 21.62 12.62
C GLY A 220 5.21 20.60 11.51
N SER A 221 6.17 19.79 11.02
CA SER A 221 5.92 18.75 10.02
C SER A 221 4.96 17.65 10.47
N GLY A 222 4.86 17.40 11.78
CA GLY A 222 4.08 16.29 12.36
C GLY A 222 4.93 15.17 12.95
N LYS A 223 6.27 15.30 13.02
CA LYS A 223 7.20 14.31 13.59
C LYS A 223 6.76 13.75 14.94
N SER A 224 6.53 14.62 15.92
CA SER A 224 6.12 14.20 17.27
C SER A 224 4.75 13.50 17.28
N ASN A 225 3.88 13.85 16.34
CA ASN A 225 2.59 13.19 16.17
C ASN A 225 2.74 11.74 15.67
N VAL A 226 3.65 11.50 14.72
CA VAL A 226 3.99 10.13 14.27
C VAL A 226 4.55 9.31 15.43
N LEU A 227 5.47 9.88 16.23
CA LEU A 227 6.02 9.22 17.41
C LEU A 227 4.92 8.86 18.42
N LYS A 228 4.00 9.81 18.74
CA LYS A 228 2.87 9.56 19.64
C LYS A 228 1.97 8.43 19.17
N CYS A 229 1.67 8.40 17.88
CA CYS A 229 0.88 7.32 17.27
C CYS A 229 1.56 5.95 17.40
N MET A 230 2.88 5.87 17.20
CA MET A 230 3.65 4.64 17.37
C MET A 230 3.75 4.22 18.85
N ILE A 231 3.94 5.18 19.77
CA ILE A 231 3.96 4.92 21.22
C ILE A 231 2.63 4.32 21.67
N TYR A 232 1.51 4.91 21.27
CA TYR A 232 0.17 4.43 21.60
C TYR A 232 -0.03 2.97 21.17
N GLN A 233 0.31 2.64 19.92
CA GLN A 233 0.23 1.27 19.42
C GLN A 233 1.14 0.31 20.17
N ALA A 234 2.35 0.74 20.53
CA ALA A 234 3.29 -0.08 21.31
C ALA A 234 2.71 -0.44 22.70
N LEU A 235 2.05 0.52 23.32
CA LEU A 235 1.40 0.32 24.62
C LEU A 235 0.19 -0.62 24.54
N ILE A 236 -0.66 -0.47 23.51
CA ILE A 236 -1.78 -1.40 23.26
C ILE A 236 -1.26 -2.83 23.04
N LYS A 237 -0.13 -2.98 22.34
CA LYS A 237 0.53 -4.28 22.11
C LYS A 237 1.25 -4.84 23.34
N LYS A 238 1.20 -4.16 24.48
CA LYS A 238 1.86 -4.55 25.74
C LYS A 238 3.39 -4.66 25.59
N TYR A 239 3.99 -3.81 24.73
CA TYR A 239 5.44 -3.69 24.65
C TYR A 239 5.99 -2.82 25.78
N ASP A 240 7.22 -3.10 26.20
CA ASP A 240 7.92 -2.23 27.16
C ASP A 240 8.38 -0.97 26.44
N VAL A 241 7.85 0.18 26.82
CA VAL A 241 8.12 1.47 26.20
C VAL A 241 9.01 2.33 27.12
N ILE A 242 10.02 2.94 26.52
CA ILE A 242 10.94 3.87 27.16
C ILE A 242 10.92 5.17 26.35
N LEU A 243 10.71 6.32 27.02
CA LEU A 243 10.64 7.62 26.37
C LEU A 243 11.83 8.48 26.82
N ILE A 244 12.51 9.11 25.83
CA ILE A 244 13.61 10.03 26.03
C ILE A 244 13.24 11.36 25.39
N ASP A 245 13.11 12.43 26.20
CA ASP A 245 12.71 13.76 25.76
C ASP A 245 13.41 14.87 26.56
N PHE A 246 14.48 15.43 26.00
CA PHE A 246 15.26 16.50 26.63
C PHE A 246 14.52 17.83 26.78
N LYS A 247 13.31 17.98 26.21
CA LYS A 247 12.39 19.10 26.48
C LYS A 247 11.59 18.90 27.77
N ARG A 248 12.19 18.20 28.76
CA ARG A 248 11.60 17.90 30.08
C ARG A 248 10.28 17.11 29.98
N GLY A 249 10.16 16.24 28.97
CA GLY A 249 9.02 15.36 28.78
C GLY A 249 7.78 16.05 28.18
N VAL A 250 7.91 17.28 27.67
CA VAL A 250 6.76 18.02 27.11
C VAL A 250 6.25 17.35 25.83
N SER A 251 7.14 16.82 25.00
CA SER A 251 6.76 16.16 23.73
C SER A 251 5.91 14.92 23.95
N PHE A 252 6.10 14.20 25.06
CA PHE A 252 5.39 12.98 25.42
C PHE A 252 4.49 13.11 26.67
N SER A 253 4.08 14.33 26.99
CA SER A 253 3.28 14.62 28.19
C SER A 253 1.98 13.81 28.30
N SER A 254 1.37 13.45 27.16
CA SER A 254 0.16 12.60 27.09
C SER A 254 0.39 11.20 27.67
N PHE A 255 1.64 10.71 27.75
CA PHE A 255 1.97 9.36 28.22
C PHE A 255 2.63 9.31 29.60
N LYS A 256 2.87 10.47 30.25
CA LYS A 256 3.62 10.57 31.52
C LYS A 256 3.06 9.71 32.67
N ASN A 257 1.77 9.45 32.66
CA ASN A 257 1.12 8.62 33.69
C ASN A 257 1.22 7.10 33.42
N SER A 258 1.62 6.74 32.22
CA SER A 258 1.67 5.33 31.78
C SER A 258 3.09 4.84 31.52
N VAL A 259 4.03 5.75 31.22
CA VAL A 259 5.39 5.40 30.81
C VAL A 259 6.38 6.39 31.44
N ALA A 260 7.53 5.87 31.89
CA ALA A 260 8.63 6.70 32.38
C ALA A 260 9.25 7.53 31.24
N VAL A 261 9.39 8.84 31.48
CA VAL A 261 10.04 9.76 30.54
C VAL A 261 11.37 10.21 31.14
N TYR A 262 12.45 9.98 30.43
CA TYR A 262 13.82 10.32 30.85
C TYR A 262 14.28 11.56 30.08
N TYR A 263 14.82 12.55 30.79
CA TYR A 263 15.29 13.83 30.21
C TYR A 263 16.63 14.31 30.77
N GLU A 264 17.11 13.72 31.87
CA GLU A 264 18.43 14.01 32.39
C GLU A 264 19.47 13.07 31.79
N TYR A 265 20.60 13.60 31.33
CA TYR A 265 21.66 12.81 30.69
C TYR A 265 22.11 11.62 31.51
N LYS A 266 22.25 11.78 32.83
CA LYS A 266 22.66 10.71 33.74
C LYS A 266 21.71 9.50 33.67
N ASP A 267 20.41 9.77 33.68
CA ASP A 267 19.38 8.73 33.66
C ASP A 267 19.28 8.09 32.27
N VAL A 268 19.38 8.89 31.22
CA VAL A 268 19.37 8.41 29.82
C VAL A 268 20.54 7.47 29.55
N ILE A 269 21.75 7.80 30.05
CA ILE A 269 22.92 6.95 29.91
C ILE A 269 22.71 5.62 30.65
N ALA A 270 22.18 5.69 31.87
CA ALA A 270 21.88 4.47 32.64
C ALA A 270 20.87 3.58 31.91
N VAL A 271 19.83 4.16 31.33
CA VAL A 271 18.82 3.47 30.53
C VAL A 271 19.46 2.80 29.31
N ILE A 272 20.25 3.53 28.52
CA ILE A 272 20.90 3.00 27.30
C ILE A 272 21.86 1.86 27.66
N LYS A 273 22.69 2.01 28.71
CA LYS A 273 23.57 0.95 29.20
C LYS A 273 22.79 -0.29 29.67
N ASN A 274 21.68 -0.08 30.39
CA ASN A 274 20.82 -1.19 30.82
C ASN A 274 20.18 -1.91 29.62
N MET A 275 19.87 -1.22 28.54
CA MET A 275 19.35 -1.86 27.32
C MET A 275 20.40 -2.69 26.58
N ILE A 276 21.67 -2.29 26.62
CA ILE A 276 22.77 -3.11 26.10
C ILE A 276 22.91 -4.40 26.94
N LEU A 277 22.90 -4.29 28.27
CA LEU A 277 22.95 -5.44 29.17
C LEU A 277 21.75 -6.37 28.96
N GLU A 278 20.57 -5.83 28.87
CA GLU A 278 19.34 -6.59 28.58
C GLU A 278 19.40 -7.29 27.22
N THR A 279 19.93 -6.61 26.21
CA THR A 279 20.15 -7.21 24.88
C THR A 279 21.06 -8.45 24.99
N THR A 280 22.20 -8.31 25.69
CA THR A 280 23.16 -9.41 25.90
C THR A 280 22.49 -10.56 26.68
N ARG A 281 21.78 -10.25 27.76
CA ARG A 281 21.05 -11.25 28.59
C ARG A 281 20.03 -12.03 27.73
N ARG A 282 19.30 -11.37 26.82
CA ARG A 282 18.34 -12.02 25.92
C ARG A 282 19.04 -12.94 24.92
N LEU A 283 20.14 -12.48 24.32
CA LEU A 283 20.94 -13.30 23.40
C LEU A 283 21.49 -14.57 24.08
N ASP A 284 21.92 -14.48 25.35
CA ASP A 284 22.37 -15.66 26.13
C ASP A 284 21.20 -16.63 26.40
N LYS A 285 20.00 -16.12 26.71
CA LYS A 285 18.78 -16.94 26.83
C LYS A 285 18.45 -17.66 25.52
N PHE A 286 18.55 -16.95 24.39
CA PHE A 286 18.26 -17.53 23.06
C PHE A 286 19.24 -18.63 22.72
N ARG A 287 20.54 -18.42 23.00
CA ARG A 287 21.58 -19.47 22.86
C ARG A 287 21.26 -20.69 23.70
N SER A 288 20.85 -20.49 24.94
CA SER A 288 20.50 -21.59 25.86
C SER A 288 19.25 -22.36 25.42
N ALA A 289 18.29 -21.66 24.75
CA ALA A 289 17.08 -22.26 24.24
C ALA A 289 17.22 -22.81 22.80
N GLY A 290 18.39 -22.63 22.15
CA GLY A 290 18.64 -23.10 20.79
C GLY A 290 17.83 -22.34 19.72
N VAL A 291 17.56 -21.05 19.92
CA VAL A 291 16.81 -20.20 19.03
C VAL A 291 17.58 -18.93 18.66
N ASP A 292 17.19 -18.26 17.56
CA ASP A 292 17.94 -17.13 17.03
C ASP A 292 17.32 -15.75 17.35
N ASN A 293 16.06 -15.71 17.77
CA ASN A 293 15.33 -14.46 17.93
C ASN A 293 14.21 -14.55 18.99
N ILE A 294 13.70 -13.37 19.38
CA ILE A 294 12.66 -13.23 20.42
C ILE A 294 11.34 -13.94 20.04
N LYS A 295 10.97 -13.98 18.77
CA LYS A 295 9.71 -14.61 18.32
C LYS A 295 9.78 -16.12 18.53
N ASP A 296 10.88 -16.74 18.12
CA ASP A 296 11.09 -18.16 18.32
C ASP A 296 11.26 -18.50 19.79
N TYR A 297 11.97 -17.65 20.58
CA TYR A 297 12.07 -17.80 22.01
C TYR A 297 10.71 -17.82 22.70
N ASN A 298 9.86 -16.83 22.43
CA ASN A 298 8.53 -16.73 23.01
C ASN A 298 7.59 -17.86 22.57
N ARG A 299 7.89 -18.53 21.44
CA ARG A 299 7.12 -19.69 20.96
C ARG A 299 7.51 -20.98 21.69
N VAL A 300 8.78 -21.16 22.03
CA VAL A 300 9.30 -22.42 22.57
C VAL A 300 9.48 -22.43 24.11
N THR A 301 9.38 -21.25 24.73
CA THR A 301 9.55 -21.14 26.21
C THR A 301 8.28 -20.54 26.85
N ALA A 302 8.10 -20.87 28.15
CA ALA A 302 7.05 -20.23 28.97
C ALA A 302 7.49 -18.84 29.52
N ASP A 303 8.80 -18.53 29.44
CA ASP A 303 9.38 -17.24 29.86
C ASP A 303 9.19 -16.21 28.77
N TYR A 304 7.99 -15.60 28.68
CA TYR A 304 7.67 -14.60 27.69
C TYR A 304 8.47 -13.31 27.87
N LEU A 305 9.16 -12.88 26.82
CA LEU A 305 9.90 -11.63 26.75
C LEU A 305 9.14 -10.62 25.87
N PRO A 306 8.63 -9.49 26.42
CA PRO A 306 8.03 -8.45 25.60
C PRO A 306 9.09 -7.74 24.76
N ARG A 307 8.69 -7.20 23.58
CA ARG A 307 9.55 -6.28 22.84
C ARG A 307 9.77 -5.01 23.65
N LYS A 308 10.95 -4.40 23.53
CA LYS A 308 11.30 -3.13 24.17
C LYS A 308 11.51 -2.06 23.11
N LEU A 309 10.79 -0.95 23.24
CA LEU A 309 10.85 0.16 22.30
C LEU A 309 11.33 1.42 22.99
N ILE A 310 12.40 1.99 22.48
CA ILE A 310 13.01 3.23 22.98
C ILE A 310 12.66 4.33 21.97
N PHE A 311 11.86 5.29 22.39
CA PHE A 311 11.52 6.47 21.61
C PHE A 311 12.36 7.65 22.04
N ILE A 312 13.02 8.31 21.09
CA ILE A 312 13.86 9.50 21.32
C ILE A 312 13.24 10.62 20.51
N ASP A 313 12.75 11.71 21.15
CA ASP A 313 12.14 12.83 20.43
C ASP A 313 13.16 13.58 19.53
N GLU A 314 14.38 13.80 20.04
CA GLU A 314 15.41 14.51 19.26
C GLU A 314 16.79 13.88 19.49
N LEU A 315 17.23 13.11 18.47
CA LEU A 315 18.53 12.43 18.52
C LEU A 315 19.71 13.41 18.56
N ALA A 316 19.57 14.57 17.89
CA ALA A 316 20.62 15.56 17.90
C ALA A 316 20.87 16.17 19.28
N GLU A 317 19.83 16.35 20.09
CA GLU A 317 19.98 16.78 21.49
C GLU A 317 20.71 15.75 22.33
N LEU A 318 20.42 14.45 22.13
CA LEU A 318 21.12 13.36 22.82
C LEU A 318 22.62 13.35 22.50
N LEU A 319 22.99 13.54 21.23
CA LEU A 319 24.36 13.36 20.75
C LEU A 319 25.21 14.63 20.85
N LYS A 320 24.61 15.84 20.82
CA LYS A 320 25.30 17.14 20.89
C LYS A 320 25.52 17.62 22.35
N THR A 321 25.90 16.73 23.23
CA THR A 321 26.32 17.18 24.59
C THR A 321 27.62 17.96 24.54
N ARG A 322 27.81 18.92 25.50
CA ARG A 322 29.05 19.70 25.62
C ARG A 322 30.24 18.84 26.03
N ASP A 323 29.99 17.74 26.68
CA ASP A 323 31.00 16.74 27.09
C ASP A 323 31.28 15.81 25.93
N LYS A 324 32.50 15.92 25.38
CA LYS A 324 32.93 15.11 24.23
C LYS A 324 33.07 13.62 24.55
N GLU A 325 33.52 13.28 25.75
CA GLU A 325 33.64 11.88 26.20
C GLU A 325 32.25 11.25 26.30
N LEU A 326 31.30 11.99 26.85
CA LEU A 326 29.92 11.58 26.94
C LEU A 326 29.28 11.39 25.57
N SER A 327 29.52 12.32 24.65
CA SER A 327 29.04 12.21 23.27
C SER A 327 29.57 10.94 22.59
N HIS A 328 30.86 10.60 22.79
CA HIS A 328 31.47 9.40 22.26
C HIS A 328 30.83 8.13 22.84
N VAL A 329 30.68 8.07 24.15
CA VAL A 329 30.04 6.93 24.85
C VAL A 329 28.61 6.70 24.39
N LEU A 330 27.84 7.79 24.16
CA LEU A 330 26.48 7.68 23.67
C LEU A 330 26.42 7.18 22.21
N ASN A 331 27.29 7.69 21.34
CA ASN A 331 27.40 7.23 19.97
C ASN A 331 27.73 5.74 19.90
N ASP A 332 28.77 5.28 20.62
CA ASP A 332 29.20 3.88 20.67
C ASP A 332 28.08 2.96 21.21
N SER A 333 27.35 3.45 22.22
CA SER A 333 26.22 2.73 22.80
C SER A 333 25.07 2.56 21.82
N LEU A 334 24.72 3.61 21.08
CA LEU A 334 23.69 3.56 20.04
C LEU A 334 24.11 2.71 18.85
N GLU A 335 25.37 2.77 18.43
CA GLU A 335 25.93 1.89 17.39
C GLU A 335 25.83 0.41 17.83
N THR A 336 26.17 0.12 19.07
CA THR A 336 26.08 -1.23 19.64
C THR A 336 24.62 -1.71 19.66
N LEU A 337 23.68 -0.88 20.14
CA LEU A 337 22.26 -1.23 20.15
C LEU A 337 21.72 -1.44 18.74
N THR A 338 21.98 -0.52 17.81
CA THR A 338 21.47 -0.64 16.44
C THR A 338 22.01 -1.86 15.71
N ARG A 339 23.17 -2.37 16.09
CA ARG A 339 23.80 -3.55 15.51
C ARG A 339 23.31 -4.87 16.13
N LEU A 340 23.12 -4.92 17.45
CA LEU A 340 22.93 -6.19 18.18
C LEU A 340 21.48 -6.47 18.56
N SER A 341 20.64 -5.45 18.69
CA SER A 341 19.38 -5.59 19.40
C SER A 341 18.20 -6.10 18.56
N ARG A 342 18.37 -6.24 17.22
CA ARG A 342 17.32 -6.72 16.31
C ARG A 342 16.72 -8.06 16.76
N SER A 343 17.55 -9.09 16.90
CA SER A 343 17.10 -10.42 17.29
C SER A 343 16.59 -10.47 18.74
N ALA A 344 17.14 -9.62 19.63
CA ALA A 344 16.72 -9.50 21.02
C ALA A 344 15.34 -8.80 21.19
N GLY A 345 14.75 -8.24 20.14
CA GLY A 345 13.49 -7.54 20.21
C GLY A 345 13.57 -6.19 20.94
N VAL A 346 14.72 -5.50 20.84
CA VAL A 346 14.93 -4.15 21.37
C VAL A 346 15.04 -3.19 20.18
N HIS A 347 14.21 -2.17 20.13
CA HIS A 347 14.01 -1.32 18.98
C HIS A 347 14.22 0.15 19.34
N LEU A 348 14.88 0.92 18.45
CA LEU A 348 15.10 2.34 18.57
C LEU A 348 14.25 3.09 17.52
N ILE A 349 13.42 4.02 17.97
CA ILE A 349 12.66 4.94 17.13
C ILE A 349 13.13 6.35 17.45
N MET A 350 13.85 6.97 16.51
CA MET A 350 14.63 8.18 16.75
C MET A 350 14.09 9.35 15.93
N GLY A 351 13.62 10.38 16.61
CA GLY A 351 13.20 11.63 16.02
C GLY A 351 14.40 12.53 15.68
N ILE A 352 14.32 13.26 14.56
CA ILE A 352 15.38 14.16 14.09
C ILE A 352 14.71 15.39 13.45
N GLN A 353 14.95 16.59 13.97
CA GLN A 353 14.43 17.83 13.37
C GLN A 353 15.35 18.39 12.29
N ARG A 354 16.65 18.29 12.49
CA ARG A 354 17.65 18.75 11.52
C ARG A 354 18.70 17.65 11.32
N PRO A 355 18.52 16.82 10.30
CA PRO A 355 19.51 15.82 9.95
C PRO A 355 20.85 16.49 9.62
N ASP A 356 21.91 16.01 10.27
CA ASP A 356 23.27 16.51 10.09
C ASP A 356 24.22 15.31 10.01
N SER A 357 24.99 15.24 8.94
CA SER A 357 25.91 14.14 8.70
C SER A 357 27.06 14.06 9.71
N THR A 358 27.33 15.17 10.42
CA THR A 358 28.36 15.22 11.47
C THR A 358 27.87 14.68 12.80
N VAL A 359 26.55 14.60 13.00
CA VAL A 359 25.91 14.16 14.25
C VAL A 359 25.58 12.69 14.23
N ILE A 360 25.06 12.22 13.10
CA ILE A 360 24.61 10.82 12.97
C ILE A 360 25.71 10.02 12.26
N SER A 361 26.36 9.11 12.99
CA SER A 361 27.42 8.29 12.42
C SER A 361 26.93 7.46 11.23
N GLY A 362 27.84 7.15 10.30
CA GLY A 362 27.53 6.28 9.17
C GLY A 362 27.09 4.90 9.58
N GLN A 363 27.59 4.37 10.72
CA GLN A 363 27.22 3.05 11.23
C GLN A 363 25.76 3.02 11.72
N ILE A 364 25.33 4.01 12.50
CA ILE A 364 23.92 4.14 12.92
C ILE A 364 23.02 4.26 11.70
N LYS A 365 23.38 5.11 10.70
CA LYS A 365 22.59 5.25 9.48
C LYS A 365 22.45 3.94 8.69
N ASN A 366 23.48 3.14 8.62
CA ASN A 366 23.45 1.86 7.89
C ASN A 366 22.61 0.80 8.59
N ASN A 367 22.52 0.83 9.92
CA ASN A 367 21.73 -0.12 10.70
C ASN A 367 20.25 0.26 10.81
N VAL A 368 19.88 1.50 10.45
CA VAL A 368 18.50 2.00 10.48
C VAL A 368 17.95 2.07 9.08
N SER A 369 17.20 1.03 8.69
CA SER A 369 16.65 0.88 7.34
C SER A 369 15.32 1.60 7.14
N TYR A 370 14.47 1.66 8.15
CA TYR A 370 13.17 2.32 8.07
C TYR A 370 13.31 3.82 8.35
N ARG A 371 12.98 4.63 7.35
CA ARG A 371 13.17 6.08 7.44
C ARG A 371 11.93 6.82 6.97
N VAL A 372 11.42 7.69 7.83
CA VAL A 372 10.24 8.54 7.59
C VAL A 372 10.74 9.98 7.55
N CYS A 373 10.58 10.66 6.42
CA CYS A 373 11.14 11.98 6.18
C CYS A 373 10.05 12.94 5.71
N GLY A 374 9.73 13.94 6.53
CA GLY A 374 8.84 15.04 6.17
C GLY A 374 9.52 16.03 5.22
N ARG A 375 8.74 17.01 4.76
CA ARG A 375 9.26 18.06 3.89
C ARG A 375 10.37 18.84 4.58
N PHE A 376 11.43 19.11 3.85
CA PHE A 376 12.47 20.08 4.16
C PHE A 376 12.54 21.10 3.03
N VAL A 377 12.74 22.38 3.37
CA VAL A 377 12.94 23.42 2.36
C VAL A 377 14.24 23.16 1.59
N ASP A 378 15.31 22.81 2.32
CA ASP A 378 16.59 22.47 1.74
C ASP A 378 16.63 20.99 1.32
N LYS A 379 17.37 20.70 0.23
CA LYS A 379 17.53 19.33 -0.30
C LYS A 379 18.45 18.45 0.56
N GLU A 380 19.40 19.05 1.25
CA GLU A 380 20.46 18.34 1.97
C GLU A 380 19.92 17.45 3.12
N PRO A 381 18.99 17.90 3.99
CA PRO A 381 18.43 17.04 5.00
C PRO A 381 17.72 15.80 4.43
N SER A 382 17.01 15.96 3.30
CA SER A 382 16.40 14.84 2.59
C SER A 382 17.44 13.84 2.09
N ARG A 383 18.55 14.31 1.50
CA ARG A 383 19.64 13.46 1.03
C ARG A 383 20.33 12.73 2.17
N ILE A 384 20.56 13.39 3.31
CA ILE A 384 21.16 12.76 4.50
C ILE A 384 20.26 11.62 5.00
N MET A 385 18.95 11.81 5.03
CA MET A 385 18.02 10.83 5.57
C MET A 385 17.66 9.72 4.59
N LEU A 386 17.33 10.09 3.36
CA LEU A 386 16.77 9.16 2.37
C LEU A 386 17.80 8.68 1.33
N GLY A 387 18.92 9.41 1.16
CA GLY A 387 19.82 9.24 0.02
C GLY A 387 19.25 9.85 -1.28
N SER A 388 18.18 10.64 -1.19
CA SER A 388 17.47 11.29 -2.28
C SER A 388 16.90 12.61 -1.81
N ASP A 389 16.70 13.57 -2.71
CA ASP A 389 16.08 14.86 -2.41
C ASP A 389 14.55 14.85 -2.52
N ILE A 390 13.94 13.67 -2.68
CA ILE A 390 12.51 13.48 -2.90
C ILE A 390 11.62 14.13 -1.82
N ALA A 391 12.04 14.15 -0.55
CA ALA A 391 11.24 14.77 0.50
C ALA A 391 11.17 16.31 0.37
N SER A 392 12.12 16.95 -0.35
CA SER A 392 12.05 18.40 -0.62
C SER A 392 10.96 18.77 -1.64
N THR A 393 10.48 17.80 -2.42
CA THR A 393 9.41 18.01 -3.42
C THR A 393 8.01 17.81 -2.84
N LEU A 394 7.89 17.35 -1.59
CA LEU A 394 6.60 17.17 -0.94
C LEU A 394 5.81 18.48 -0.87
N PRO A 395 4.47 18.43 -1.00
CA PRO A 395 3.62 19.58 -0.74
C PRO A 395 3.74 20.02 0.73
N ASN A 396 3.47 21.29 0.99
CA ASN A 396 3.47 21.81 2.36
C ASN A 396 2.18 21.43 3.10
N ILE A 397 2.01 20.13 3.32
CA ILE A 397 0.87 19.53 4.04
C ILE A 397 1.42 18.91 5.33
N LYS A 398 0.87 19.31 6.48
CA LYS A 398 1.27 18.75 7.78
C LYS A 398 0.94 17.24 7.83
N GLY A 399 1.90 16.44 8.27
CA GLY A 399 1.76 14.99 8.29
C GLY A 399 2.07 14.29 6.96
N ARG A 400 2.48 15.02 5.91
CA ARG A 400 2.91 14.43 4.64
C ARG A 400 4.39 14.09 4.71
N PHE A 401 4.70 12.81 4.49
CA PHE A 401 6.05 12.26 4.60
C PHE A 401 6.40 11.35 3.41
N ILE A 402 7.68 11.18 3.16
CA ILE A 402 8.22 10.06 2.38
C ILE A 402 8.69 8.99 3.36
N VAL A 403 8.23 7.78 3.17
CA VAL A 403 8.76 6.59 3.85
C VAL A 403 9.71 5.87 2.91
N LYS A 404 10.90 5.58 3.40
CA LYS A 404 11.87 4.69 2.75
C LYS A 404 11.90 3.37 3.52
N ASP A 405 11.51 2.33 2.84
CA ASP A 405 11.72 0.94 3.21
C ASP A 405 12.61 0.30 2.14
N ASN A 406 12.10 -0.58 1.29
CA ASN A 406 12.80 -1.02 0.08
C ASN A 406 12.65 0.02 -1.05
N ASP A 407 11.45 0.63 -1.12
CA ASP A 407 11.08 1.69 -2.06
C ASP A 407 10.71 2.98 -1.32
N PHE A 408 10.40 4.03 -2.08
CA PHE A 408 9.89 5.29 -1.54
C PHE A 408 8.37 5.34 -1.67
N TYR A 409 7.70 5.70 -0.57
CA TYR A 409 6.25 5.88 -0.54
C TYR A 409 5.89 7.26 -0.03
N GLU A 410 5.02 7.98 -0.74
CA GLU A 410 4.36 9.16 -0.19
C GLU A 410 3.26 8.70 0.78
N VAL A 411 3.24 9.23 2.00
CA VAL A 411 2.35 8.81 3.08
C VAL A 411 1.75 10.04 3.76
N GLN A 412 0.44 10.04 3.95
CA GLN A 412 -0.19 10.93 4.92
C GLN A 412 -0.23 10.20 6.26
N CYS A 413 0.60 10.66 7.19
CA CYS A 413 0.67 10.10 8.52
C CYS A 413 -0.61 10.41 9.32
N PHE A 414 -0.97 9.50 10.22
CA PHE A 414 -2.14 9.67 11.08
C PHE A 414 -1.97 10.87 12.00
N TYR A 415 -3.03 11.62 12.16
CA TYR A 415 -3.14 12.64 13.20
C TYR A 415 -3.62 11.99 14.49
N PHE A 416 -2.77 12.01 15.51
CA PHE A 416 -3.06 11.49 16.84
C PHE A 416 -3.43 12.69 17.74
N SER A 417 -4.72 12.81 18.10
CA SER A 417 -5.19 13.87 18.99
C SER A 417 -4.69 13.64 20.42
N ASP A 418 -4.29 14.71 21.09
CA ASP A 418 -3.91 14.68 22.51
C ASP A 418 -5.12 14.40 23.44
N GLU A 419 -6.35 14.47 22.89
CA GLU A 419 -7.60 14.12 23.60
C GLU A 419 -7.80 12.61 23.71
N ILE A 420 -7.04 11.80 22.96
CA ILE A 420 -7.05 10.36 23.12
C ILE A 420 -6.43 10.04 24.48
N ASN A 421 -7.27 9.98 25.52
CA ASN A 421 -6.86 9.57 26.84
C ASN A 421 -6.44 8.09 26.80
N PHE A 422 -5.14 7.86 27.02
CA PHE A 422 -4.65 6.51 27.25
C PHE A 422 -5.24 6.01 28.57
N GLN A 423 -6.33 5.26 28.52
CA GLN A 423 -6.86 4.54 29.66
C GLN A 423 -5.99 3.31 29.89
N PRO A 424 -5.56 3.03 31.16
CA PRO A 424 -4.82 1.79 31.44
C PRO A 424 -5.60 0.56 30.98
N ILE A 425 -4.91 -0.38 30.39
CA ILE A 425 -5.34 -1.57 29.63
C ILE A 425 -6.45 -2.43 30.27
N GLN A 426 -6.85 -2.20 31.54
CA GLN A 426 -7.86 -2.98 32.23
C GLN A 426 -9.30 -2.88 31.65
N GLU A 427 -9.61 -1.83 30.88
CA GLU A 427 -10.94 -1.68 30.24
C GLU A 427 -10.99 -2.18 28.78
N LEU A 428 -9.86 -2.25 28.07
CA LEU A 428 -9.81 -2.68 26.67
C LEU A 428 -10.06 -4.20 26.48
N GLU A 429 -9.84 -5.01 27.52
CA GLU A 429 -10.14 -6.46 27.46
C GLU A 429 -11.63 -6.75 27.35
N LYS A 430 -12.51 -5.84 27.78
CA LYS A 430 -13.98 -6.00 27.66
C LYS A 430 -14.48 -5.63 26.26
N VAL A 431 -13.87 -4.66 25.60
CA VAL A 431 -14.28 -4.20 24.25
C VAL A 431 -13.82 -5.20 23.18
N SER A 432 -12.60 -5.75 23.29
CA SER A 432 -12.08 -6.72 22.31
C SER A 432 -12.83 -8.07 22.31
N GLN A 433 -13.46 -8.45 23.41
CA GLN A 433 -14.27 -9.68 23.47
C GLN A 433 -15.66 -9.51 22.84
N THR A 434 -16.17 -8.30 22.74
CA THR A 434 -17.48 -8.00 22.13
C THR A 434 -17.34 -7.85 20.61
N GLU A 435 -16.28 -7.17 20.13
CA GLU A 435 -16.04 -6.97 18.69
C GLU A 435 -15.55 -8.24 17.97
N THR A 436 -14.88 -9.18 18.66
CA THR A 436 -14.46 -10.46 18.07
C THR A 436 -15.60 -11.39 17.73
N LYS A 437 -16.80 -11.19 18.25
CA LYS A 437 -18.01 -11.95 17.85
C LYS A 437 -18.61 -11.41 16.56
N ASP A 438 -18.64 -10.09 16.37
CA ASP A 438 -19.23 -9.46 15.18
C ASP A 438 -18.32 -9.53 13.94
N VAL A 439 -17.00 -9.67 14.12
CA VAL A 439 -16.04 -9.76 13.02
C VAL A 439 -15.90 -11.18 12.45
N LYS A 440 -16.19 -12.24 13.26
CA LYS A 440 -16.18 -13.62 12.74
C LYS A 440 -17.30 -13.93 11.76
N GLU A 441 -18.42 -13.24 11.82
CA GLU A 441 -19.51 -13.44 10.85
C GLU A 441 -19.31 -12.70 9.51
N LYS A 442 -18.35 -11.77 9.43
CA LYS A 442 -18.06 -10.98 8.20
C LYS A 442 -16.82 -11.40 7.42
N GLN A 443 -15.98 -12.29 7.94
CA GLN A 443 -14.71 -12.68 7.29
C GLN A 443 -14.78 -13.93 6.40
N ASP A 444 -15.91 -14.62 6.32
CA ASP A 444 -16.10 -15.78 5.40
C ASP A 444 -16.61 -15.41 4.00
N LYS A 445 -16.65 -14.12 3.67
CA LYS A 445 -16.85 -13.69 2.27
C LYS A 445 -15.51 -13.25 1.70
N GLU A 446 -14.97 -14.04 0.76
CA GLU A 446 -13.91 -13.59 -0.15
C GLU A 446 -14.22 -12.19 -0.68
N PRO A 447 -13.24 -11.29 -0.80
CA PRO A 447 -13.47 -9.98 -1.37
C PRO A 447 -13.96 -10.19 -2.81
N SER A 448 -15.24 -9.95 -3.03
CA SER A 448 -15.80 -9.87 -4.37
C SER A 448 -14.95 -8.88 -5.15
N ARG A 449 -14.40 -9.33 -6.29
CA ARG A 449 -13.74 -8.46 -7.28
C ARG A 449 -14.76 -7.42 -7.72
N THR A 450 -14.79 -6.30 -7.02
CA THR A 450 -15.58 -5.14 -7.41
C THR A 450 -14.87 -4.54 -8.62
N THR A 451 -15.36 -4.83 -9.80
CA THR A 451 -15.00 -4.09 -11.02
C THR A 451 -15.56 -2.68 -10.85
N PHE A 452 -14.70 -1.76 -10.45
CA PHE A 452 -15.04 -0.34 -10.49
C PHE A 452 -15.12 0.07 -11.97
N ASN A 453 -16.30 0.47 -12.40
CA ASN A 453 -16.49 1.10 -13.71
C ASN A 453 -15.98 2.54 -13.61
N PHE A 454 -14.73 2.75 -13.94
CA PHE A 454 -14.20 4.09 -14.14
C PHE A 454 -14.66 4.60 -15.49
N ASP A 455 -15.45 5.64 -15.50
CA ASP A 455 -15.89 6.29 -16.75
C ASP A 455 -14.87 7.34 -17.17
N PHE A 456 -14.02 6.99 -18.13
CA PHE A 456 -13.09 7.92 -18.77
C PHE A 456 -13.77 8.86 -19.78
N SER A 457 -15.10 8.92 -19.84
CA SER A 457 -15.81 9.79 -20.76
C SER A 457 -15.62 11.28 -20.46
N ASP A 458 -15.29 11.64 -19.21
CA ASP A 458 -14.99 13.01 -18.80
C ASP A 458 -13.63 13.54 -19.29
N PHE A 459 -12.76 12.66 -19.79
CA PHE A 459 -11.42 13.02 -20.29
C PHE A 459 -11.37 13.19 -21.83
N THR A 460 -12.50 13.22 -22.51
CA THR A 460 -12.59 13.33 -23.98
C THR A 460 -13.29 14.58 -24.46
N LYS A 461 -13.26 15.68 -23.69
CA LYS A 461 -13.66 16.98 -24.19
C LYS A 461 -12.48 17.81 -24.65
#